data_53127f15ff5b9bc87d2b3b07475a5505
#
_entry.id   53127f15ff5b9bc87d2b3b07475a5505
#
_cell.length_a   1.000
_cell.length_b   1.000
_cell.length_c   1.000
_cell.angle_alpha   90.00
_cell.angle_beta   90.00
_cell.angle_gamma   90.00
#
_symmetry.space_group_name_H-M   'P 1'
#
loop_
_entity.id
_entity.type
_entity.pdbx_description
1 polymer ?
#
loop_
_entity_poly.entity_id
_entity_poly.type
_entity_poly.pdbx_seq_one_letter_code
_entity_poly.pdbx_strand_id
1 'polypeptide(L)'
;AEMGISLPADKAHIIKRVIHTSADFDYAQTLTFSEDALERATDALKQGASIITDTKMAWSGINKRALENLGGQAYNFISDEDVAAIAKEKGCTRAAASIDKAANLNGSLIFAVGNAPTALIRLHELITEGKLKPALIIGVPVGFVNVVQAKELIMETDVPYIVARGRKGGSNVAAAICNALLYNLDSSRGAKKL
;
A
#
# COMPACT_ATOMS: atom_id res chain seq x y z
N ALA A 1 -9.85 21.78 -9.00
CA ALA A 1 -10.58 22.99 -9.39
C ALA A 1 -11.24 23.67 -8.18
N GLU A 2 -11.99 22.95 -7.31
CA GLU A 2 -12.72 23.56 -6.19
C GLU A 2 -11.83 24.22 -5.12
N MET A 3 -10.62 23.73 -4.89
CA MET A 3 -9.72 24.24 -3.84
C MET A 3 -8.60 25.14 -4.36
N GLY A 4 -8.47 25.37 -5.65
CA GLY A 4 -7.36 26.15 -6.20
C GLY A 4 -5.96 25.59 -5.96
N ILE A 5 -5.85 24.32 -5.48
CA ILE A 5 -4.58 23.67 -5.17
C ILE A 5 -3.99 23.08 -6.46
N SER A 6 -2.74 23.43 -6.76
CA SER A 6 -1.96 22.79 -7.81
C SER A 6 -1.31 21.52 -7.25
N LEU A 7 -1.60 20.36 -7.85
CA LEU A 7 -0.99 19.09 -7.50
C LEU A 7 0.22 18.81 -8.39
N PRO A 8 1.29 18.15 -7.87
CA PRO A 8 2.39 17.67 -8.70
C PRO A 8 1.85 16.77 -9.83
N ALA A 9 2.26 17.05 -11.07
CA ALA A 9 1.67 16.41 -12.26
C ALA A 9 1.80 14.89 -12.27
N ASP A 10 2.93 14.36 -11.82
CA ASP A 10 3.25 12.95 -11.70
C ASP A 10 2.41 12.21 -10.65
N LYS A 11 2.06 12.88 -9.55
CA LYS A 11 1.32 12.33 -8.39
C LYS A 11 -0.18 12.62 -8.44
N ALA A 12 -0.59 13.57 -9.28
CA ALA A 12 -1.96 14.10 -9.32
C ALA A 12 -3.02 13.01 -9.52
N HIS A 13 -2.76 11.98 -10.33
CA HIS A 13 -3.72 10.91 -10.61
C HIS A 13 -4.01 10.05 -9.37
N ILE A 14 -3.00 9.79 -8.52
CA ILE A 14 -3.16 9.05 -7.26
C ILE A 14 -3.90 9.91 -6.25
N ILE A 15 -3.43 11.16 -6.03
CA ILE A 15 -4.01 12.07 -5.05
C ILE A 15 -5.50 12.32 -5.36
N LYS A 16 -5.84 12.60 -6.62
CA LYS A 16 -7.23 12.80 -7.05
C LYS A 16 -8.11 11.57 -6.80
N ARG A 17 -7.57 10.36 -7.03
CA ARG A 17 -8.31 9.13 -6.78
C ARG A 17 -8.55 8.90 -5.28
N VAL A 18 -7.57 9.19 -4.43
CA VAL A 18 -7.73 9.11 -2.97
C VAL A 18 -8.77 10.12 -2.48
N ILE A 19 -8.70 11.37 -2.95
CA ILE A 19 -9.71 12.41 -2.62
C ILE A 19 -11.10 11.96 -3.08
N HIS A 20 -11.22 11.43 -4.30
CA HIS A 20 -12.52 10.96 -4.82
C HIS A 20 -13.09 9.82 -3.98
N THR A 21 -12.25 8.88 -3.55
CA THR A 21 -12.67 7.72 -2.75
C THR A 21 -13.08 8.09 -1.32
N SER A 22 -12.45 9.11 -0.75
CA SER A 22 -12.63 9.50 0.67
C SER A 22 -13.52 10.72 0.85
N ALA A 23 -13.76 11.50 -0.20
CA ALA A 23 -14.35 12.84 -0.16
C ALA A 23 -13.57 13.80 0.76
N ASP A 24 -12.25 13.59 0.92
CA ASP A 24 -11.41 14.31 1.87
C ASP A 24 -10.24 14.98 1.14
N PHE A 25 -10.25 16.30 1.10
CA PHE A 25 -9.25 17.11 0.42
C PHE A 25 -7.90 17.19 1.16
N ASP A 26 -7.85 16.85 2.46
CA ASP A 26 -6.59 16.86 3.23
C ASP A 26 -5.53 15.93 2.64
N TYR A 27 -5.94 14.91 1.90
CA TYR A 27 -5.01 14.02 1.20
C TYR A 27 -4.15 14.74 0.15
N ALA A 28 -4.56 15.92 -0.33
CA ALA A 28 -3.73 16.74 -1.19
C ALA A 28 -2.43 17.22 -0.51
N GLN A 29 -2.44 17.33 0.82
CA GLN A 29 -1.32 17.79 1.63
C GLN A 29 -0.67 16.66 2.43
N THR A 30 -1.46 15.65 2.84
CA THR A 30 -0.99 14.59 3.76
C THR A 30 -0.45 13.37 3.05
N LEU A 31 -0.79 13.15 1.76
CA LEU A 31 -0.25 12.03 1.01
C LEU A 31 1.19 12.32 0.58
N THR A 32 2.13 11.58 1.14
CA THR A 32 3.57 11.76 0.98
C THR A 32 4.15 10.57 0.20
N PHE A 33 5.10 10.86 -0.67
CA PHE A 33 5.76 9.90 -1.56
C PHE A 33 7.28 10.00 -1.36
N SER A 34 7.99 8.87 -1.32
CA SER A 34 9.43 8.90 -1.51
C SER A 34 9.76 9.35 -2.94
N GLU A 35 10.98 9.80 -3.17
CA GLU A 35 11.39 10.43 -4.43
C GLU A 35 11.13 9.53 -5.64
N ASP A 36 11.49 8.25 -5.54
CA ASP A 36 11.43 7.25 -6.60
C ASP A 36 10.18 6.33 -6.53
N ALA A 37 9.23 6.60 -5.61
CA ALA A 37 8.11 5.70 -5.33
C ALA A 37 7.30 5.30 -6.57
N LEU A 38 6.99 6.24 -7.44
CA LEU A 38 6.14 5.99 -8.61
C LEU A 38 6.89 5.24 -9.72
N GLU A 39 8.14 5.58 -9.95
CA GLU A 39 9.00 4.90 -10.91
C GLU A 39 9.18 3.44 -10.51
N ARG A 40 9.62 3.19 -9.27
CA ARG A 40 9.84 1.84 -8.76
C ARG A 40 8.57 1.00 -8.67
N ALA A 41 7.44 1.60 -8.26
CA ALA A 41 6.16 0.92 -8.29
C ALA A 41 5.75 0.51 -9.70
N THR A 42 5.94 1.42 -10.67
CA THR A 42 5.64 1.20 -12.08
C THR A 42 6.46 0.05 -12.65
N ASP A 43 7.77 0.07 -12.40
CA ASP A 43 8.69 -0.96 -12.90
C ASP A 43 8.42 -2.32 -12.24
N ALA A 44 8.19 -2.34 -10.93
CA ALA A 44 7.84 -3.56 -10.23
C ALA A 44 6.54 -4.18 -10.77
N LEU A 45 5.50 -3.38 -10.97
CA LEU A 45 4.22 -3.85 -11.52
C LEU A 45 4.37 -4.39 -12.96
N LYS A 46 5.15 -3.72 -13.81
CA LYS A 46 5.46 -4.21 -15.16
C LYS A 46 6.21 -5.54 -15.17
N GLN A 47 6.96 -5.81 -14.09
CA GLN A 47 7.72 -7.06 -13.89
C GLN A 47 6.90 -8.13 -13.14
N GLY A 48 5.61 -7.93 -12.95
CA GLY A 48 4.74 -8.91 -12.31
C GLY A 48 4.76 -8.90 -10.79
N ALA A 49 5.06 -7.75 -10.17
CA ALA A 49 5.00 -7.64 -8.70
C ALA A 49 3.61 -7.98 -8.17
N SER A 50 3.60 -8.70 -7.05
CA SER A 50 2.37 -9.02 -6.32
C SER A 50 2.05 -8.00 -5.24
N ILE A 51 0.76 -7.82 -4.95
CA ILE A 51 0.29 -6.88 -3.93
C ILE A 51 -0.23 -7.64 -2.71
N ILE A 52 0.33 -7.34 -1.54
CA ILE A 52 -0.06 -7.91 -0.26
C ILE A 52 -0.87 -6.88 0.52
N THR A 53 -2.04 -7.26 1.03
CA THR A 53 -2.89 -6.38 1.83
C THR A 53 -3.05 -6.89 3.25
N ASP A 54 -3.21 -5.97 4.20
CA ASP A 54 -3.49 -6.29 5.61
C ASP A 54 -4.97 -6.59 5.88
N THR A 55 -5.88 -6.18 4.98
CA THR A 55 -7.32 -6.41 5.14
C THR A 55 -7.95 -7.04 3.90
N LYS A 56 -9.00 -7.85 4.12
CA LYS A 56 -9.82 -8.37 3.02
C LYS A 56 -10.53 -7.27 2.24
N MET A 57 -10.88 -6.16 2.89
CA MET A 57 -11.52 -5.02 2.24
C MET A 57 -10.57 -4.39 1.20
N ALA A 58 -9.31 -4.12 1.56
CA ALA A 58 -8.32 -3.62 0.61
C ALA A 58 -8.11 -4.62 -0.54
N TRP A 59 -7.94 -5.90 -0.22
CA TRP A 59 -7.80 -6.98 -1.20
C TRP A 59 -8.99 -7.05 -2.17
N SER A 60 -10.22 -6.97 -1.66
CA SER A 60 -11.43 -6.99 -2.49
C SER A 60 -11.54 -5.77 -3.41
N GLY A 61 -11.02 -4.62 -2.95
CA GLY A 61 -11.06 -3.36 -3.70
C GLY A 61 -10.05 -3.26 -4.84
N ILE A 62 -9.00 -4.11 -4.87
CA ILE A 62 -7.99 -4.12 -5.92
C ILE A 62 -8.57 -4.72 -7.22
N ASN A 63 -8.30 -4.08 -8.35
CA ASN A 63 -8.60 -4.62 -9.66
C ASN A 63 -7.64 -5.76 -10.01
N LYS A 64 -8.01 -6.98 -9.62
CA LYS A 64 -7.20 -8.18 -9.80
C LYS A 64 -6.90 -8.48 -11.26
N ARG A 65 -7.90 -8.28 -12.14
CA ARG A 65 -7.72 -8.50 -13.58
C ARG A 65 -6.63 -7.60 -14.17
N ALA A 66 -6.60 -6.32 -13.76
CA ALA A 66 -5.54 -5.41 -14.22
C ALA A 66 -4.16 -5.83 -13.68
N LEU A 67 -4.09 -6.32 -12.44
CA LEU A 67 -2.86 -6.83 -11.84
C LEU A 67 -2.39 -8.14 -12.51
N GLU A 68 -3.30 -9.07 -12.74
CA GLU A 68 -3.03 -10.35 -13.41
C GLU A 68 -2.54 -10.15 -14.86
N ASN A 69 -3.07 -9.15 -15.57
CA ASN A 69 -2.59 -8.80 -16.92
C ASN A 69 -1.12 -8.32 -16.92
N LEU A 70 -0.60 -7.88 -15.78
CA LEU A 70 0.81 -7.52 -15.58
C LEU A 70 1.64 -8.69 -15.01
N GLY A 71 1.04 -9.86 -14.79
CA GLY A 71 1.70 -11.05 -14.22
C GLY A 71 1.73 -11.09 -12.69
N GLY A 72 1.16 -10.11 -12.00
CA GLY A 72 1.09 -10.05 -10.55
C GLY A 72 -0.17 -10.69 -9.96
N GLN A 73 -0.16 -10.92 -8.65
CA GLN A 73 -1.30 -11.43 -7.89
C GLN A 73 -1.56 -10.60 -6.64
N ALA A 74 -2.81 -10.58 -6.18
CA ALA A 74 -3.17 -9.92 -4.92
C ALA A 74 -3.37 -10.97 -3.82
N TYR A 75 -2.66 -10.80 -2.69
CA TYR A 75 -2.72 -11.69 -1.54
C TYR A 75 -3.27 -10.99 -0.30
N ASN A 76 -3.97 -11.78 0.52
CA ASN A 76 -4.38 -11.41 1.87
C ASN A 76 -4.40 -12.65 2.76
N PHE A 77 -3.56 -12.68 3.79
CA PHE A 77 -3.35 -13.84 4.65
C PHE A 77 -4.03 -13.73 6.03
N ILE A 78 -4.78 -12.64 6.28
CA ILE A 78 -5.32 -12.30 7.62
C ILE A 78 -6.25 -13.38 8.23
N SER A 79 -6.86 -14.21 7.38
CA SER A 79 -7.79 -15.26 7.81
C SER A 79 -7.22 -16.66 7.68
N ASP A 80 -5.96 -16.80 7.29
CA ASP A 80 -5.33 -18.11 7.15
C ASP A 80 -5.12 -18.74 8.53
N GLU A 81 -5.37 -20.05 8.64
CA GLU A 81 -5.31 -20.78 9.90
C GLU A 81 -3.88 -20.82 10.46
N ASP A 82 -2.88 -20.99 9.60
CA ASP A 82 -1.46 -20.94 9.97
C ASP A 82 -1.05 -19.57 10.51
N VAL A 83 -1.55 -18.48 9.92
CA VAL A 83 -1.33 -17.11 10.42
C VAL A 83 -1.95 -16.91 11.79
N ALA A 84 -3.16 -17.47 12.02
CA ALA A 84 -3.79 -17.40 13.33
C ALA A 84 -3.01 -18.18 14.40
N ALA A 85 -2.48 -19.36 14.03
CA ALA A 85 -1.65 -20.19 14.91
C ALA A 85 -0.33 -19.49 15.27
N ILE A 86 0.40 -18.96 14.26
CA ILE A 86 1.65 -18.22 14.44
C ILE A 86 1.43 -16.97 15.31
N ALA A 87 0.36 -16.22 15.07
CA ALA A 87 0.04 -15.03 15.86
C ALA A 87 -0.16 -15.36 17.33
N LYS A 88 -0.85 -16.47 17.63
CA LYS A 88 -1.07 -16.96 19.00
C LYS A 88 0.23 -17.43 19.65
N GLU A 89 1.03 -18.21 18.93
CA GLU A 89 2.31 -18.74 19.43
C GLU A 89 3.30 -17.61 19.75
N LYS A 90 3.45 -16.64 18.84
CA LYS A 90 4.39 -15.53 18.98
C LYS A 90 3.85 -14.37 19.84
N GLY A 91 2.60 -14.40 20.29
CA GLY A 91 1.97 -13.29 21.02
C GLY A 91 1.88 -11.99 20.19
N CYS A 92 1.76 -12.08 18.87
CA CYS A 92 1.67 -10.94 17.97
C CYS A 92 0.29 -10.84 17.31
N THR A 93 0.05 -9.77 16.56
CA THR A 93 -1.20 -9.62 15.81
C THR A 93 -1.20 -10.50 14.56
N ARG A 94 -2.39 -10.90 14.08
CA ARG A 94 -2.53 -11.60 12.79
C ARG A 94 -1.98 -10.76 11.64
N ALA A 95 -2.08 -9.45 11.72
CA ALA A 95 -1.53 -8.56 10.70
C ALA A 95 0.00 -8.65 10.63
N ALA A 96 0.70 -8.66 11.79
CA ALA A 96 2.15 -8.87 11.83
C ALA A 96 2.53 -10.28 11.32
N ALA A 97 1.83 -11.33 11.77
CA ALA A 97 2.07 -12.70 11.29
C ALA A 97 1.79 -12.87 9.79
N SER A 98 0.83 -12.12 9.23
CA SER A 98 0.58 -12.07 7.79
C SER A 98 1.75 -11.49 7.01
N ILE A 99 2.46 -10.49 7.57
CA ILE A 99 3.67 -9.94 6.97
C ILE A 99 4.79 -10.97 6.99
N ASP A 100 4.98 -11.70 8.11
CA ASP A 100 5.96 -12.80 8.18
C ASP A 100 5.70 -13.87 7.11
N LYS A 101 4.44 -14.24 6.91
CA LYS A 101 4.06 -15.19 5.85
C LYS A 101 4.36 -14.64 4.47
N ALA A 102 3.99 -13.38 4.21
CA ALA A 102 4.22 -12.73 2.93
C ALA A 102 5.71 -12.59 2.59
N ALA A 103 6.57 -12.38 3.59
CA ALA A 103 8.01 -12.25 3.40
C ALA A 103 8.68 -13.52 2.82
N ASN A 104 8.00 -14.66 2.87
CA ASN A 104 8.48 -15.92 2.27
C ASN A 104 8.01 -16.11 0.81
N LEU A 105 7.23 -15.18 0.26
CA LEU A 105 6.86 -15.24 -1.16
C LEU A 105 8.04 -14.86 -2.04
N ASN A 106 8.12 -15.55 -3.19
CA ASN A 106 9.10 -15.20 -4.21
C ASN A 106 8.64 -14.03 -5.07
N GLY A 107 9.60 -13.29 -5.61
CA GLY A 107 9.36 -12.18 -6.53
C GLY A 107 9.26 -10.81 -5.85
N SER A 108 8.88 -9.82 -6.64
CA SER A 108 8.75 -8.45 -6.19
C SER A 108 7.42 -8.23 -5.46
N LEU A 109 7.45 -7.59 -4.30
CA LEU A 109 6.28 -7.41 -3.43
C LEU A 109 5.99 -5.94 -3.18
N ILE A 110 4.71 -5.58 -3.29
CA ILE A 110 4.15 -4.30 -2.89
C ILE A 110 3.23 -4.55 -1.70
N PHE A 111 3.45 -3.85 -0.59
CA PHE A 111 2.60 -3.97 0.59
C PHE A 111 1.62 -2.80 0.67
N ALA A 112 0.33 -3.09 0.80
CA ALA A 112 -0.74 -2.10 0.90
C ALA A 112 -1.47 -2.25 2.24
N VAL A 113 -1.06 -1.45 3.22
CA VAL A 113 -1.53 -1.49 4.61
C VAL A 113 -2.53 -0.36 4.84
N GLY A 114 -3.80 -0.72 5.02
CA GLY A 114 -4.91 0.22 5.19
C GLY A 114 -5.54 0.27 6.58
N ASN A 115 -5.16 -0.65 7.48
CA ASN A 115 -5.79 -0.73 8.79
C ASN A 115 -4.81 -0.98 9.94
N ALA A 116 -3.86 -1.91 9.80
CA ALA A 116 -3.07 -2.40 10.92
C ALA A 116 -1.71 -1.72 11.05
N PRO A 117 -1.50 -0.81 12.04
CA PRO A 117 -0.17 -0.22 12.32
C PRO A 117 0.88 -1.29 12.62
N THR A 118 0.48 -2.39 13.27
CA THR A 118 1.38 -3.51 13.58
C THR A 118 1.94 -4.21 12.35
N ALA A 119 1.25 -4.16 11.21
CA ALA A 119 1.79 -4.62 9.93
C ALA A 119 2.93 -3.71 9.45
N LEU A 120 2.81 -2.38 9.58
CA LEU A 120 3.88 -1.44 9.22
C LEU A 120 5.08 -1.59 10.15
N ILE A 121 4.85 -1.75 11.46
CA ILE A 121 5.93 -1.99 12.44
C ILE A 121 6.68 -3.28 12.05
N ARG A 122 5.97 -4.35 11.72
CA ARG A 122 6.61 -5.61 11.33
C ARG A 122 7.38 -5.50 10.01
N LEU A 123 6.85 -4.76 9.03
CA LEU A 123 7.57 -4.44 7.80
C LEU A 123 8.86 -3.69 8.10
N HIS A 124 8.81 -2.66 8.94
CA HIS A 124 9.99 -1.90 9.35
C HIS A 124 11.05 -2.81 10.00
N GLU A 125 10.66 -3.71 10.92
CA GLU A 125 11.57 -4.66 11.56
C GLU A 125 12.27 -5.54 10.52
N LEU A 126 11.52 -6.18 9.61
CA LEU A 126 12.07 -7.06 8.59
C LEU A 126 12.98 -6.33 7.59
N ILE A 127 12.68 -5.09 7.27
CA ILE A 127 13.50 -4.24 6.41
C ILE A 127 14.82 -3.91 7.11
N THR A 128 14.75 -3.46 8.37
CA THR A 128 15.93 -3.11 9.18
C THR A 128 16.84 -4.31 9.41
N GLU A 129 16.26 -5.51 9.57
CA GLU A 129 16.99 -6.78 9.68
C GLU A 129 17.55 -7.28 8.33
N GLY A 130 17.28 -6.60 7.22
CA GLY A 130 17.71 -7.01 5.89
C GLY A 130 17.02 -8.27 5.35
N LYS A 131 15.90 -8.68 5.98
CA LYS A 131 15.14 -9.89 5.63
C LYS A 131 14.09 -9.67 4.56
N LEU A 132 13.70 -8.42 4.32
CA LEU A 132 12.69 -8.05 3.35
C LEU A 132 13.06 -6.74 2.66
N LYS A 133 12.91 -6.70 1.33
CA LYS A 133 13.10 -5.49 0.53
C LYS A 133 11.89 -5.28 -0.39
N PRO A 134 10.81 -4.67 0.09
CA PRO A 134 9.65 -4.37 -0.73
C PRO A 134 9.96 -3.45 -1.90
N ALA A 135 9.25 -3.62 -3.01
CA ALA A 135 9.33 -2.68 -4.12
C ALA A 135 8.60 -1.37 -3.83
N LEU A 136 7.55 -1.44 -2.99
CA LEU A 136 6.79 -0.29 -2.52
C LEU A 136 6.03 -0.65 -1.24
N ILE A 137 5.91 0.31 -0.32
CA ILE A 137 4.98 0.26 0.81
C ILE A 137 3.94 1.37 0.67
N ILE A 138 2.67 0.99 0.58
CA ILE A 138 1.52 1.89 0.70
C ILE A 138 1.08 1.85 2.16
N GLY A 139 1.53 2.84 2.95
CA GLY A 139 1.31 2.91 4.39
C GLY A 139 0.20 3.90 4.74
N VAL A 140 -1.04 3.46 4.68
CA VAL A 140 -2.21 4.32 4.90
C VAL A 140 -3.19 3.75 5.95
N PRO A 141 -2.71 3.15 7.06
CA PRO A 141 -3.63 2.71 8.10
C PRO A 141 -4.36 3.91 8.73
N VAL A 142 -5.63 3.68 9.09
CA VAL A 142 -6.47 4.66 9.81
C VAL A 142 -6.50 4.32 11.30
N GLY A 143 -6.52 5.31 12.17
CA GLY A 143 -6.74 5.06 13.61
C GLY A 143 -6.00 6.01 14.54
N PHE A 144 -5.98 5.65 15.82
CA PHE A 144 -5.47 6.50 16.91
C PHE A 144 -4.25 5.91 17.63
N VAL A 145 -4.15 4.58 17.72
CA VAL A 145 -3.10 3.90 18.48
C VAL A 145 -1.96 3.50 17.56
N ASN A 146 -0.77 4.02 17.78
CA ASN A 146 0.47 3.75 17.06
C ASN A 146 0.44 4.03 15.54
N VAL A 147 -0.63 4.62 15.01
CA VAL A 147 -0.81 4.84 13.57
C VAL A 147 0.22 5.81 13.01
N VAL A 148 0.40 6.95 13.69
CA VAL A 148 1.35 7.99 13.25
C VAL A 148 2.77 7.46 13.32
N GLN A 149 3.14 6.88 14.46
CA GLN A 149 4.49 6.33 14.69
C GLN A 149 4.84 5.25 13.67
N ALA A 150 3.92 4.31 13.40
CA ALA A 150 4.16 3.25 12.44
C ALA A 150 4.38 3.78 11.00
N LYS A 151 3.71 4.85 10.62
CA LYS A 151 3.89 5.52 9.33
C LYS A 151 5.24 6.24 9.24
N GLU A 152 5.61 6.96 10.31
CA GLU A 152 6.91 7.65 10.35
C GLU A 152 8.07 6.65 10.27
N LEU A 153 8.01 5.51 10.97
CA LEU A 153 9.01 4.44 10.86
C LEU A 153 9.22 3.96 9.40
N ILE A 154 8.14 3.81 8.63
CA ILE A 154 8.28 3.42 7.22
C ILE A 154 8.98 4.51 6.40
N MET A 155 8.70 5.78 6.68
CA MET A 155 9.34 6.90 5.96
C MET A 155 10.82 7.09 6.31
N GLU A 156 11.32 6.47 7.39
CA GLU A 156 12.73 6.45 7.78
C GLU A 156 13.52 5.33 7.07
N THR A 157 12.85 4.41 6.36
CA THR A 157 13.51 3.32 5.63
C THR A 157 13.98 3.75 4.24
N ASP A 158 14.93 3.01 3.66
CA ASP A 158 15.40 3.19 2.27
C ASP A 158 14.46 2.55 1.23
N VAL A 159 13.25 2.11 1.65
CA VAL A 159 12.28 1.46 0.76
C VAL A 159 11.32 2.52 0.21
N PRO A 160 10.94 2.43 -1.09
CA PRO A 160 9.94 3.33 -1.65
C PRO A 160 8.61 3.26 -0.91
N TYR A 161 8.00 4.42 -0.67
CA TYR A 161 6.74 4.49 0.05
C TYR A 161 5.76 5.50 -0.53
N ILE A 162 4.46 5.23 -0.29
CA ILE A 162 3.34 6.17 -0.39
C ILE A 162 2.62 6.13 0.96
N VAL A 163 2.68 7.20 1.73
CA VAL A 163 2.17 7.27 3.11
C VAL A 163 1.18 8.43 3.26
N ALA A 164 0.04 8.19 3.87
CA ALA A 164 -0.86 9.25 4.33
C ALA A 164 -0.46 9.67 5.74
N ARG A 165 0.23 10.80 5.90
CA ARG A 165 0.66 11.30 7.21
C ARG A 165 -0.53 11.54 8.13
N GLY A 166 -0.27 11.41 9.43
CA GLY A 166 -1.30 11.58 10.45
C GLY A 166 -2.19 10.35 10.61
N ARG A 167 -3.41 10.56 11.12
CA ARG A 167 -4.33 9.48 11.53
C ARG A 167 -5.28 8.99 10.45
N LYS A 168 -5.44 9.76 9.36
CA LYS A 168 -6.35 9.43 8.25
C LYS A 168 -5.76 8.33 7.37
N GLY A 169 -6.65 7.55 6.78
CA GLY A 169 -6.29 6.43 5.92
C GLY A 169 -7.50 5.50 5.75
N GLY A 170 -7.21 4.23 5.48
CA GLY A 170 -8.24 3.20 5.39
C GLY A 170 -7.97 2.18 4.28
N SER A 171 -8.63 1.03 4.36
CA SER A 171 -8.55 -0.02 3.35
C SER A 171 -9.02 0.45 1.97
N ASN A 172 -10.01 1.36 1.91
CA ASN A 172 -10.48 1.99 0.69
C ASN A 172 -9.40 2.90 0.07
N VAL A 173 -8.65 3.63 0.90
CA VAL A 173 -7.53 4.47 0.47
C VAL A 173 -6.40 3.60 -0.07
N ALA A 174 -6.04 2.52 0.61
CA ALA A 174 -5.03 1.57 0.14
C ALA A 174 -5.40 0.98 -1.23
N ALA A 175 -6.63 0.48 -1.39
CA ALA A 175 -7.12 -0.04 -2.67
C ALA A 175 -7.17 1.03 -3.77
N ALA A 176 -7.54 2.28 -3.42
CA ALA A 176 -7.57 3.39 -4.36
C ALA A 176 -6.19 3.72 -4.92
N ILE A 177 -5.15 3.70 -4.07
CA ILE A 177 -3.76 3.92 -4.49
C ILE A 177 -3.30 2.78 -5.40
N CYS A 178 -3.52 1.51 -5.00
CA CYS A 178 -3.19 0.36 -5.83
C CYS A 178 -3.83 0.47 -7.23
N ASN A 179 -5.13 0.77 -7.28
CA ASN A 179 -5.84 0.91 -8.54
C ASN A 179 -5.39 2.11 -9.37
N ALA A 180 -4.96 3.22 -8.73
CA ALA A 180 -4.40 4.37 -9.45
C ALA A 180 -3.09 3.98 -10.18
N LEU A 181 -2.22 3.21 -9.51
CA LEU A 181 -0.99 2.69 -10.10
C LEU A 181 -1.29 1.73 -11.28
N LEU A 182 -2.21 0.78 -11.07
CA LEU A 182 -2.60 -0.19 -12.11
C LEU A 182 -3.21 0.48 -13.34
N TYR A 183 -4.12 1.45 -13.15
CA TYR A 183 -4.80 2.12 -14.25
C TYR A 183 -3.88 3.04 -15.06
N ASN A 184 -2.82 3.55 -14.45
CA ASN A 184 -1.81 4.33 -15.16
C ASN A 184 -1.00 3.45 -16.14
N LEU A 185 -0.95 2.13 -15.90
CA LEU A 185 -0.26 1.14 -16.73
C LEU A 185 -1.16 0.45 -17.74
N ASP A 186 -2.48 0.55 -17.57
CA ASP A 186 -3.46 -0.10 -18.45
C ASP A 186 -3.70 0.73 -19.72
N SER A 187 -2.91 0.47 -20.75
CA SER A 187 -3.04 1.11 -22.08
C SER A 187 -4.39 0.86 -22.76
N SER A 188 -5.16 -0.16 -22.34
CA SER A 188 -6.49 -0.46 -22.88
C SER A 188 -7.55 0.55 -22.46
N ARG A 189 -7.30 1.32 -21.40
CA ARG A 189 -8.13 2.42 -20.93
C ARG A 189 -7.72 3.74 -21.56
N GLY A 190 -7.34 3.71 -22.85
CA GLY A 190 -6.88 4.87 -23.63
C GLY A 190 -7.44 6.19 -23.13
N ALA A 191 -6.54 7.10 -22.86
CA ALA A 191 -6.70 8.48 -22.45
C ALA A 191 -8.14 9.06 -22.53
N LYS A 192 -9.05 8.64 -21.65
CA LYS A 192 -10.16 9.48 -21.25
C LYS A 192 -9.57 10.51 -20.28
N LYS A 193 -9.05 11.59 -20.85
CA LYS A 193 -8.78 12.83 -20.12
C LYS A 193 -10.05 13.19 -19.35
N LEU A 194 -10.02 13.09 -18.03
CA LEU A 194 -10.94 13.79 -17.15
C LEU A 194 -10.56 15.26 -17.07
#